data_ff73b357c9f42ff66b80369e6a617a09
#
_entry.id   ff73b357c9f42ff66b80369e6a617a09
#
_cell.length_a   1.000
_cell.length_b   1.000
_cell.length_c   1.000
_cell.angle_alpha   90.00
_cell.angle_beta   90.00
_cell.angle_gamma   90.00
#
_symmetry.space_group_name_H-M   'P 1'
#
loop_
_entity.id
_entity.type
_entity.pdbx_description
1 polymer ?
#
loop_
_entity_poly.entity_id
_entity_poly.type
_entity_poly.pdbx_seq_one_letter_code
_entity_poly.pdbx_strand_id
1 'polypeptide(L)'
;MKKHTILAALFICFFACHAYALSEVYKDNIYNPGKLKPVDSALKVKVGQKAPDFTLKAVSGKIISIKDYYKKKNVVISFVPAAWTPVCSDQWPGYNIVEDIFKSNDAVLLGITVDNLPTLYSWTNQMGKLWFDVLSDFWPHGAVAAEFGVLRSDGMSERALFIIDKKGIIRYIDVHNINKRPPLDNIVRKLEKLK
;
A
#
# COMPACT_ATOMS: atom_id res chain seq x y z
N MET A 1 -59.10 27.95 -29.88
CA MET A 1 -58.62 26.86 -29.00
C MET A 1 -57.17 26.55 -29.43
N LYS A 2 -56.18 27.06 -28.69
CA LYS A 2 -54.74 26.80 -28.95
C LYS A 2 -54.26 25.69 -28.04
N LYS A 3 -53.82 24.57 -28.63
CA LYS A 3 -53.22 23.44 -27.91
C LYS A 3 -51.74 23.78 -27.59
N HIS A 4 -51.42 23.93 -26.35
CA HIS A 4 -50.02 24.04 -25.89
C HIS A 4 -49.41 22.66 -25.74
N THR A 5 -48.50 22.31 -26.60
CA THR A 5 -47.68 21.11 -26.50
C THR A 5 -46.51 21.40 -25.57
N ILE A 6 -46.51 20.79 -24.37
CA ILE A 6 -45.41 20.89 -23.42
C ILE A 6 -44.37 19.86 -23.83
N LEU A 7 -43.20 20.34 -24.27
CA LEU A 7 -42.02 19.53 -24.60
C LEU A 7 -41.27 19.28 -23.29
N ALA A 8 -41.41 18.10 -22.70
CA ALA A 8 -40.62 17.69 -21.55
C ALA A 8 -39.21 17.33 -22.01
N ALA A 9 -38.22 18.19 -21.74
CA ALA A 9 -36.84 17.91 -21.94
C ALA A 9 -36.33 16.95 -20.84
N LEU A 10 -36.12 15.71 -21.21
CA LEU A 10 -35.49 14.72 -20.34
C LEU A 10 -33.98 15.05 -20.21
N PHE A 11 -33.60 15.63 -19.07
CA PHE A 11 -32.20 15.82 -18.71
C PHE A 11 -31.65 14.48 -18.24
N ILE A 12 -31.02 13.71 -19.14
CA ILE A 12 -30.30 12.51 -18.78
C ILE A 12 -28.94 12.98 -18.23
N CYS A 13 -28.83 13.03 -16.88
CA CYS A 13 -27.54 13.17 -16.20
C CYS A 13 -26.71 11.91 -16.45
N PHE A 14 -25.83 11.95 -17.42
CA PHE A 14 -24.73 11.00 -17.53
C PHE A 14 -23.79 11.21 -16.33
N PHE A 15 -23.97 10.45 -15.26
CA PHE A 15 -22.93 10.21 -14.30
C PHE A 15 -21.83 9.41 -15.01
N ALA A 16 -20.89 10.12 -15.63
CA ALA A 16 -19.66 9.51 -16.09
C ALA A 16 -18.90 9.00 -14.87
N CYS A 17 -19.07 7.71 -14.58
CA CYS A 17 -18.20 6.99 -13.65
C CYS A 17 -16.79 7.05 -14.24
N HIS A 18 -15.99 8.01 -13.81
CA HIS A 18 -14.58 8.07 -14.16
C HIS A 18 -13.90 6.91 -13.42
N ALA A 19 -13.93 5.73 -14.02
CA ALA A 19 -12.96 4.71 -13.70
C ALA A 19 -11.59 5.34 -14.00
N TYR A 20 -10.79 5.59 -12.99
CA TYR A 20 -9.41 6.00 -13.15
C TYR A 20 -8.64 4.84 -13.80
N ALA A 21 -8.77 4.71 -15.11
CA ALA A 21 -7.86 3.87 -15.87
C ALA A 21 -6.47 4.52 -15.74
N LEU A 22 -5.49 3.74 -15.33
CA LEU A 22 -4.08 4.16 -15.39
C LEU A 22 -3.82 4.70 -16.80
N SER A 23 -3.12 5.84 -16.90
CA SER A 23 -2.82 6.42 -18.21
C SER A 23 -2.02 5.44 -19.06
N GLU A 24 -2.17 5.49 -20.38
CA GLU A 24 -1.38 4.65 -21.29
C GLU A 24 0.13 4.89 -21.08
N VAL A 25 0.54 6.14 -20.89
CA VAL A 25 1.93 6.51 -20.55
C VAL A 25 2.42 5.79 -19.28
N TYR A 26 1.55 5.60 -18.29
CA TYR A 26 1.90 4.86 -17.08
C TYR A 26 2.13 3.37 -17.38
N LYS A 27 1.29 2.75 -18.19
CA LYS A 27 1.40 1.34 -18.59
C LYS A 27 2.68 1.08 -19.37
N ASP A 28 3.05 1.98 -20.27
CA ASP A 28 4.25 1.87 -21.11
C ASP A 28 5.55 1.98 -20.29
N ASN A 29 5.52 2.60 -19.10
CA ASN A 29 6.67 2.73 -18.21
C ASN A 29 6.78 1.61 -17.16
N ILE A 30 5.87 0.64 -17.16
CA ILE A 30 5.93 -0.49 -16.23
C ILE A 30 7.01 -1.49 -16.68
N TYR A 31 8.03 -1.66 -15.85
CA TYR A 31 9.06 -2.67 -16.04
C TYR A 31 8.59 -4.03 -15.57
N ASN A 32 8.54 -5.00 -16.46
CA ASN A 32 8.19 -6.37 -16.12
C ASN A 32 9.45 -7.21 -15.84
N PRO A 33 9.74 -7.54 -14.58
CA PRO A 33 10.92 -8.34 -14.21
C PRO A 33 10.77 -9.83 -14.56
N GLY A 34 9.65 -10.25 -15.15
CA GLY A 34 9.33 -11.67 -15.36
C GLY A 34 8.92 -12.37 -14.05
N LYS A 35 9.02 -13.69 -14.05
CA LYS A 35 8.67 -14.51 -12.88
C LYS A 35 9.84 -14.60 -11.92
N LEU A 36 9.66 -14.10 -10.71
CA LEU A 36 10.66 -14.13 -9.65
C LEU A 36 10.43 -15.32 -8.70
N LYS A 37 11.48 -15.68 -7.92
CA LYS A 37 11.36 -16.65 -6.83
C LYS A 37 10.28 -16.18 -5.85
N PRO A 38 9.26 -16.99 -5.52
CA PRO A 38 8.09 -16.57 -4.75
C PRO A 38 8.41 -15.89 -3.42
N VAL A 39 9.35 -16.43 -2.65
CA VAL A 39 9.89 -15.88 -1.40
C VAL A 39 11.38 -16.16 -1.37
N ASP A 40 12.19 -15.17 -1.01
CA ASP A 40 13.66 -15.25 -1.08
C ASP A 40 14.36 -14.76 0.20
N SER A 41 13.60 -14.49 1.25
CA SER A 41 14.10 -14.02 2.53
C SER A 41 13.68 -14.95 3.68
N ALA A 42 14.18 -14.68 4.88
CA ALA A 42 13.80 -15.37 6.10
C ALA A 42 13.35 -14.36 7.17
N LEU A 43 12.13 -14.51 7.68
CA LEU A 43 11.57 -13.65 8.71
C LEU A 43 12.47 -13.61 9.96
N LYS A 44 12.71 -12.41 10.49
CA LYS A 44 13.39 -12.18 11.77
C LYS A 44 12.43 -11.88 12.92
N VAL A 45 11.16 -11.71 12.62
CA VAL A 45 10.09 -11.40 13.58
C VAL A 45 8.98 -12.43 13.52
N LYS A 46 8.19 -12.53 14.59
CA LYS A 46 7.02 -13.41 14.68
C LYS A 46 5.83 -12.72 15.31
N VAL A 47 4.65 -13.27 15.08
CA VAL A 47 3.41 -12.83 15.74
C VAL A 47 3.57 -12.92 17.27
N GLY A 48 3.10 -11.88 17.97
CA GLY A 48 3.23 -11.73 19.43
C GLY A 48 4.47 -10.97 19.87
N GLN A 49 5.46 -10.75 19.02
CA GLN A 49 6.63 -9.92 19.33
C GLN A 49 6.33 -8.42 19.09
N LYS A 50 7.10 -7.58 19.76
CA LYS A 50 7.16 -6.15 19.44
C LYS A 50 7.75 -5.96 18.05
N ALA A 51 7.14 -5.10 17.25
CA ALA A 51 7.67 -4.75 15.95
C ALA A 51 9.00 -4.00 16.09
N PRO A 52 9.96 -4.20 15.17
CA PRO A 52 11.13 -3.36 15.07
C PRO A 52 10.75 -1.88 14.95
N ASP A 53 11.47 -1.02 15.66
CA ASP A 53 11.29 0.41 15.57
C ASP A 53 11.98 0.94 14.31
N PHE A 54 11.33 1.87 13.62
CA PHE A 54 11.94 2.55 12.48
C PHE A 54 11.49 3.99 12.36
N THR A 55 12.25 4.77 11.62
CA THR A 55 11.92 6.12 11.20
C THR A 55 12.35 6.29 9.76
N LEU A 56 11.40 6.59 8.86
CA LEU A 56 11.63 6.73 7.43
C LEU A 56 11.05 8.06 6.91
N LYS A 57 11.60 8.53 5.80
CA LYS A 57 11.09 9.70 5.09
C LYS A 57 9.98 9.28 4.10
N ALA A 58 8.87 9.98 4.15
CA ALA A 58 7.75 9.80 3.24
C ALA A 58 7.91 10.65 1.96
N VAL A 59 7.23 10.23 0.89
CA VAL A 59 7.10 11.00 -0.36
C VAL A 59 6.47 12.38 -0.10
N SER A 60 5.59 12.48 0.90
CA SER A 60 5.00 13.75 1.35
C SER A 60 5.99 14.73 2.01
N GLY A 61 7.25 14.32 2.21
CA GLY A 61 8.27 15.09 2.91
C GLY A 61 8.27 14.91 4.43
N LYS A 62 7.24 14.26 5.01
CA LYS A 62 7.18 13.96 6.44
C LYS A 62 8.26 12.95 6.83
N ILE A 63 8.73 13.05 8.07
CA ILE A 63 9.51 11.99 8.72
C ILE A 63 8.53 11.21 9.60
N ILE A 64 8.41 9.91 9.38
CA ILE A 64 7.43 9.04 10.04
C ILE A 64 8.16 7.99 10.86
N SER A 65 7.88 8.00 12.17
CA SER A 65 8.28 6.94 13.08
C SER A 65 7.10 6.04 13.39
N ILE A 66 7.31 4.71 13.39
CA ILE A 66 6.25 3.78 13.79
C ILE A 66 5.75 4.06 15.21
N LYS A 67 6.60 4.59 16.09
CA LYS A 67 6.26 4.94 17.47
C LYS A 67 5.19 6.03 17.57
N ASP A 68 5.06 6.89 16.55
CA ASP A 68 4.08 7.98 16.54
C ASP A 68 2.64 7.48 16.57
N TYR A 69 2.44 6.24 16.17
CA TYR A 69 1.14 5.56 16.12
C TYR A 69 0.82 4.76 17.38
N TYR A 70 1.82 4.42 18.21
CA TYR A 70 1.59 3.61 19.42
C TYR A 70 0.62 4.30 20.37
N LYS A 71 -0.26 3.50 21.00
CA LYS A 71 -1.39 3.91 21.84
C LYS A 71 -2.52 4.64 21.10
N LYS A 72 -2.36 4.98 19.83
CA LYS A 72 -3.34 5.74 19.02
C LYS A 72 -3.97 4.90 17.93
N LYS A 73 -3.14 4.24 17.12
CA LYS A 73 -3.56 3.56 15.88
C LYS A 73 -2.96 2.16 15.79
N ASN A 74 -3.70 1.25 15.16
CA ASN A 74 -3.12 0.04 14.60
C ASN A 74 -2.34 0.43 13.33
N VAL A 75 -1.25 -0.27 13.05
CA VAL A 75 -0.42 0.00 11.87
C VAL A 75 -0.41 -1.21 10.96
N VAL A 76 -0.76 -1.01 9.71
CA VAL A 76 -0.52 -1.99 8.65
C VAL A 76 0.68 -1.52 7.85
N ILE A 77 1.71 -2.35 7.76
CA ILE A 77 2.86 -2.12 6.89
C ILE A 77 2.67 -2.98 5.64
N SER A 78 2.75 -2.35 4.47
CA SER A 78 2.77 -3.02 3.18
C SER A 78 4.13 -2.80 2.52
N PHE A 79 5.01 -3.80 2.64
CA PHE A 79 6.22 -3.85 1.81
C PHE A 79 5.85 -4.28 0.39
N VAL A 80 6.38 -3.57 -0.59
CA VAL A 80 6.32 -3.97 -2.00
C VAL A 80 7.73 -3.97 -2.60
N PRO A 81 8.02 -4.93 -3.49
CA PRO A 81 9.37 -5.16 -4.01
C PRO A 81 10.02 -3.96 -4.67
N ALA A 82 9.35 -3.35 -5.64
CA ALA A 82 9.91 -2.24 -6.40
C ALA A 82 8.83 -1.39 -7.06
N ALA A 83 9.08 -0.09 -7.11
CA ALA A 83 8.31 0.84 -7.93
C ALA A 83 8.34 0.42 -9.42
N TRP A 84 7.34 0.87 -10.18
CA TRP A 84 7.24 0.65 -11.61
C TRP A 84 7.18 -0.82 -12.06
N THR A 85 6.73 -1.74 -11.18
CA THR A 85 6.49 -3.15 -11.52
C THR A 85 5.00 -3.47 -11.54
N PRO A 86 4.53 -4.47 -12.34
CA PRO A 86 3.11 -4.66 -12.60
C PRO A 86 2.28 -4.90 -11.33
N VAL A 87 2.68 -5.85 -10.49
CA VAL A 87 1.91 -6.24 -9.30
C VAL A 87 1.94 -5.15 -8.23
N CYS A 88 3.06 -4.43 -8.07
CA CYS A 88 3.17 -3.32 -7.12
C CYS A 88 2.29 -2.15 -7.54
N SER A 89 2.26 -1.85 -8.85
CA SER A 89 1.46 -0.79 -9.44
C SER A 89 -0.05 -1.03 -9.37
N ASP A 90 -0.48 -2.28 -9.22
CA ASP A 90 -1.88 -2.67 -8.99
C ASP A 90 -2.22 -2.75 -7.49
N GLN A 91 -1.27 -3.18 -6.66
CA GLN A 91 -1.53 -3.44 -5.24
C GLN A 91 -1.89 -2.16 -4.46
N TRP A 92 -1.09 -1.11 -4.57
CA TRP A 92 -1.29 0.09 -3.76
C TRP A 92 -2.52 0.90 -4.13
N PRO A 93 -2.84 1.16 -5.42
CA PRO A 93 -4.13 1.77 -5.78
C PRO A 93 -5.33 0.93 -5.33
N GLY A 94 -5.19 -0.39 -5.34
CA GLY A 94 -6.23 -1.31 -4.86
C GLY A 94 -6.61 -1.11 -3.39
N TYR A 95 -5.72 -0.55 -2.56
CA TYR A 95 -6.04 -0.23 -1.16
C TYR A 95 -6.98 0.97 -0.99
N ASN A 96 -7.22 1.77 -2.03
CA ASN A 96 -8.18 2.88 -1.95
C ASN A 96 -9.61 2.39 -1.68
N ILE A 97 -9.92 1.14 -2.06
CA ILE A 97 -11.25 0.53 -1.84
C ILE A 97 -11.54 0.30 -0.35
N VAL A 98 -10.51 0.13 0.47
CA VAL A 98 -10.64 -0.25 1.90
C VAL A 98 -10.29 0.89 2.88
N GLU A 99 -10.18 2.13 2.41
CA GLU A 99 -9.84 3.29 3.27
C GLU A 99 -10.76 3.41 4.48
N ASP A 100 -12.07 3.26 4.29
CA ASP A 100 -13.06 3.39 5.37
C ASP A 100 -12.96 2.26 6.40
N ILE A 101 -12.51 1.07 5.97
CA ILE A 101 -12.24 -0.06 6.88
C ILE A 101 -11.06 0.29 7.80
N PHE A 102 -10.01 0.92 7.27
CA PHE A 102 -8.90 1.38 8.10
C PHE A 102 -9.34 2.44 9.10
N LYS A 103 -10.10 3.43 8.67
CA LYS A 103 -10.64 4.48 9.55
C LYS A 103 -11.48 3.92 10.69
N SER A 104 -12.40 2.99 10.37
CA SER A 104 -13.33 2.39 11.35
C SER A 104 -12.64 1.44 12.33
N ASN A 105 -11.42 0.98 12.05
CA ASN A 105 -10.61 0.14 12.91
C ASN A 105 -9.43 0.88 13.56
N ASP A 106 -9.46 2.22 13.58
CA ASP A 106 -8.35 3.04 14.09
C ASP A 106 -7.00 2.61 13.53
N ALA A 107 -6.93 2.32 12.24
CA ALA A 107 -5.73 1.83 11.58
C ALA A 107 -5.16 2.84 10.58
N VAL A 108 -3.86 2.77 10.36
CA VAL A 108 -3.14 3.44 9.30
C VAL A 108 -2.45 2.41 8.41
N LEU A 109 -2.24 2.76 7.16
CA LEU A 109 -1.42 2.00 6.23
C LEU A 109 -0.13 2.77 5.97
N LEU A 110 1.01 2.08 5.98
CA LEU A 110 2.31 2.57 5.57
C LEU A 110 2.81 1.70 4.42
N GLY A 111 2.93 2.28 3.24
CA GLY A 111 3.59 1.62 2.10
C GLY A 111 5.09 1.81 2.21
N ILE A 112 5.87 0.73 2.14
CA ILE A 112 7.34 0.77 2.23
C ILE A 112 7.96 0.04 1.04
N THR A 113 8.97 0.64 0.47
CA THR A 113 9.85 0.01 -0.54
C THR A 113 11.28 0.50 -0.37
N VAL A 114 12.23 -0.24 -0.91
CA VAL A 114 13.67 0.12 -0.92
C VAL A 114 14.02 1.17 -1.97
N ASP A 115 13.05 1.67 -2.73
CA ASP A 115 13.27 2.70 -3.75
C ASP A 115 13.55 4.07 -3.12
N ASN A 116 14.29 4.91 -3.83
CA ASN A 116 14.56 6.29 -3.41
C ASN A 116 13.34 7.20 -3.58
N LEU A 117 13.34 8.33 -2.87
CA LEU A 117 12.22 9.28 -2.87
C LEU A 117 11.86 9.85 -4.26
N PRO A 118 12.80 10.25 -5.14
CA PRO A 118 12.44 10.71 -6.48
C PRO A 118 11.71 9.65 -7.31
N THR A 119 12.15 8.40 -7.24
CA THR A 119 11.48 7.27 -7.90
C THR A 119 10.06 7.08 -7.37
N LEU A 120 9.89 7.08 -6.04
CA LEU A 120 8.59 6.93 -5.39
C LEU A 120 7.66 8.10 -5.70
N TYR A 121 8.16 9.33 -5.68
CA TYR A 121 7.40 10.52 -6.04
C TYR A 121 6.84 10.42 -7.47
N SER A 122 7.70 10.10 -8.44
CA SER A 122 7.29 9.93 -9.82
C SER A 122 6.26 8.80 -9.97
N TRP A 123 6.51 7.65 -9.35
CA TRP A 123 5.63 6.48 -9.43
C TRP A 123 4.26 6.72 -8.80
N THR A 124 4.21 7.26 -7.57
CA THR A 124 2.94 7.50 -6.86
C THR A 124 2.09 8.56 -7.54
N ASN A 125 2.70 9.59 -8.13
CA ASN A 125 1.97 10.59 -8.92
C ASN A 125 1.25 10.00 -10.14
N GLN A 126 1.78 8.92 -10.72
CA GLN A 126 1.14 8.23 -11.86
C GLN A 126 0.02 7.28 -11.43
N MET A 127 0.04 6.78 -10.18
CA MET A 127 -1.02 5.94 -9.63
C MET A 127 -2.31 6.70 -9.30
N GLY A 128 -2.28 8.01 -9.26
CA GLY A 128 -3.32 8.84 -8.68
C GLY A 128 -3.17 8.96 -7.14
N LYS A 129 -4.19 9.54 -6.50
CA LYS A 129 -4.14 9.82 -5.06
C LYS A 129 -4.17 8.53 -4.24
N LEU A 130 -3.15 8.35 -3.41
CA LEU A 130 -3.15 7.36 -2.32
C LEU A 130 -3.52 8.08 -1.00
N TRP A 131 -4.34 7.43 -0.16
CA TRP A 131 -4.76 8.00 1.12
C TRP A 131 -3.77 7.76 2.27
N PHE A 132 -2.72 6.99 2.02
CA PHE A 132 -1.69 6.60 3.00
C PHE A 132 -0.30 7.13 2.63
N ASP A 133 0.59 7.18 3.61
CA ASP A 133 1.97 7.60 3.41
C ASP A 133 2.82 6.49 2.78
N VAL A 134 3.61 6.87 1.77
CA VAL A 134 4.59 5.99 1.10
C VAL A 134 5.98 6.38 1.57
N LEU A 135 6.72 5.41 2.09
CA LEU A 135 8.00 5.58 2.77
C LEU A 135 9.14 4.93 1.98
N SER A 136 10.31 5.57 2.03
CA SER A 136 11.52 5.11 1.37
C SER A 136 12.47 4.46 2.38
N ASP A 137 12.74 3.17 2.21
CA ASP A 137 13.75 2.40 2.94
C ASP A 137 15.03 2.25 2.10
N PHE A 138 15.39 3.34 1.39
CA PHE A 138 16.51 3.35 0.45
C PHE A 138 17.87 3.37 1.12
N TRP A 139 18.01 4.11 2.22
CA TRP A 139 19.33 4.24 2.87
C TRP A 139 19.23 4.30 4.41
N PRO A 140 20.04 3.46 5.15
CA PRO A 140 20.82 2.33 4.62
C PRO A 140 19.94 1.35 3.87
N HIS A 141 20.41 0.80 2.75
CA HIS A 141 19.59 0.06 1.81
C HIS A 141 18.81 -1.07 2.46
N GLY A 142 17.45 -0.95 2.46
CA GLY A 142 16.56 -1.96 2.99
C GLY A 142 16.74 -2.24 4.48
N ALA A 143 17.22 -1.27 5.28
CA ALA A 143 17.50 -1.49 6.69
C ALA A 143 16.25 -1.94 7.46
N VAL A 144 15.09 -1.32 7.20
CA VAL A 144 13.83 -1.71 7.84
C VAL A 144 13.36 -3.05 7.32
N ALA A 145 13.41 -3.30 6.01
CA ALA A 145 13.08 -4.61 5.44
C ALA A 145 14.00 -5.72 6.02
N ALA A 146 15.28 -5.43 6.24
CA ALA A 146 16.22 -6.37 6.87
C ALA A 146 15.89 -6.67 8.33
N GLU A 147 15.44 -5.67 9.12
CA GLU A 147 15.02 -5.85 10.52
C GLU A 147 13.76 -6.74 10.62
N PHE A 148 12.82 -6.60 9.70
CA PHE A 148 11.65 -7.47 9.61
C PHE A 148 12.00 -8.85 9.02
N GLY A 149 13.16 -9.01 8.37
CA GLY A 149 13.57 -10.23 7.68
C GLY A 149 12.84 -10.43 6.35
N VAL A 150 12.58 -9.32 5.64
CA VAL A 150 11.92 -9.31 4.33
C VAL A 150 12.75 -8.61 3.25
N LEU A 151 14.05 -8.38 3.50
CA LEU A 151 14.99 -7.97 2.45
C LEU A 151 15.45 -9.22 1.70
N ARG A 152 15.30 -9.23 0.39
CA ARG A 152 15.65 -10.31 -0.52
C ARG A 152 17.12 -10.25 -0.92
N SER A 153 17.65 -11.34 -1.46
CA SER A 153 19.03 -11.41 -1.95
C SER A 153 19.31 -10.53 -3.17
N ASP A 154 18.23 -10.18 -3.93
CA ASP A 154 18.32 -9.27 -5.08
C ASP A 154 18.24 -7.78 -4.69
N GLY A 155 18.19 -7.47 -3.41
CA GLY A 155 18.13 -6.12 -2.86
C GLY A 155 16.73 -5.50 -2.81
N MET A 156 15.70 -6.14 -3.35
CA MET A 156 14.31 -5.72 -3.21
C MET A 156 13.75 -6.14 -1.85
N SER A 157 12.63 -5.55 -1.44
CA SER A 157 11.85 -6.14 -0.35
C SER A 157 10.96 -7.27 -0.86
N GLU A 158 10.56 -8.18 0.03
CA GLU A 158 9.45 -9.10 -0.26
C GLU A 158 8.14 -8.33 -0.42
N ARG A 159 7.16 -8.98 -1.01
CA ARG A 159 5.77 -8.57 -0.89
C ARG A 159 5.24 -9.04 0.45
N ALA A 160 5.26 -8.18 1.44
CA ALA A 160 4.94 -8.57 2.80
C ALA A 160 3.97 -7.60 3.50
N LEU A 161 3.09 -8.16 4.32
CA LEU A 161 2.14 -7.43 5.13
C LEU A 161 2.37 -7.73 6.61
N PHE A 162 2.40 -6.67 7.41
CA PHE A 162 2.43 -6.78 8.87
C PHE A 162 1.29 -5.97 9.45
N ILE A 163 0.54 -6.54 10.39
CA ILE A 163 -0.45 -5.79 11.17
C ILE A 163 0.05 -5.74 12.60
N ILE A 164 0.18 -4.52 13.11
CA ILE A 164 0.75 -4.19 14.41
C ILE A 164 -0.32 -3.46 15.21
N ASP A 165 -0.58 -3.90 16.43
CA ASP A 165 -1.58 -3.29 17.29
C ASP A 165 -1.08 -1.98 17.93
N LYS A 166 -1.99 -1.28 18.63
CA LYS A 166 -1.70 -0.03 19.35
C LYS A 166 -0.62 -0.18 20.43
N LYS A 167 -0.28 -1.42 20.85
CA LYS A 167 0.81 -1.71 21.81
C LYS A 167 2.15 -1.90 21.11
N GLY A 168 2.16 -1.88 19.77
CA GLY A 168 3.35 -2.15 18.96
C GLY A 168 3.62 -3.65 18.78
N ILE A 169 2.65 -4.51 19.05
CA ILE A 169 2.79 -5.97 18.94
C ILE A 169 2.31 -6.43 17.56
N ILE A 170 3.12 -7.24 16.89
CA ILE A 170 2.77 -7.86 15.62
C ILE A 170 1.63 -8.86 15.84
N ARG A 171 0.51 -8.67 15.13
CA ARG A 171 -0.70 -9.51 15.20
C ARG A 171 -0.91 -10.36 13.96
N TYR A 172 -0.30 -9.98 12.86
CA TYR A 172 -0.38 -10.74 11.61
C TYR A 172 0.87 -10.50 10.76
N ILE A 173 1.29 -11.54 10.07
CA ILE A 173 2.37 -11.53 9.08
C ILE A 173 1.90 -12.32 7.86
N ASP A 174 2.11 -11.78 6.67
CA ASP A 174 1.97 -12.46 5.39
C ASP A 174 3.17 -12.10 4.52
N VAL A 175 4.08 -13.05 4.31
CA VAL A 175 5.11 -12.93 3.27
C VAL A 175 4.57 -13.63 2.04
N HIS A 176 4.02 -12.83 1.14
CA HIS A 176 3.25 -13.31 0.01
C HIS A 176 4.15 -13.63 -1.20
N ASN A 177 3.65 -14.51 -2.07
CA ASN A 177 4.30 -14.76 -3.35
C ASN A 177 4.47 -13.43 -4.13
N ILE A 178 5.73 -13.05 -4.40
CA ILE A 178 6.08 -11.77 -5.03
C ILE A 178 5.35 -11.53 -6.35
N ASN A 179 5.00 -12.60 -7.08
CA ASN A 179 4.34 -12.56 -8.38
C ASN A 179 2.82 -12.37 -8.30
N LYS A 180 2.23 -12.27 -7.09
CA LYS A 180 0.79 -12.17 -6.88
C LYS A 180 0.45 -11.09 -5.87
N ARG A 181 -0.68 -10.41 -6.08
CA ARG A 181 -1.21 -9.46 -5.10
C ARG A 181 -1.85 -10.21 -3.92
N PRO A 182 -1.55 -9.83 -2.66
CA PRO A 182 -2.25 -10.36 -1.49
C PRO A 182 -3.75 -10.02 -1.54
N PRO A 183 -4.63 -10.94 -1.14
CA PRO A 183 -6.06 -10.66 -1.05
C PRO A 183 -6.36 -9.58 -0.01
N LEU A 184 -7.16 -8.55 -0.38
CA LEU A 184 -7.52 -7.45 0.52
C LEU A 184 -8.35 -7.92 1.73
N ASP A 185 -9.19 -8.93 1.55
CA ASP A 185 -10.03 -9.48 2.60
C ASP A 185 -9.23 -10.04 3.79
N ASN A 186 -7.98 -10.47 3.57
CA ASN A 186 -7.09 -10.89 4.66
C ASN A 186 -6.78 -9.72 5.61
N ILE A 187 -6.49 -8.53 5.06
CA ILE A 187 -6.23 -7.33 5.87
C ILE A 187 -7.49 -6.94 6.63
N VAL A 188 -8.61 -6.87 5.93
CA VAL A 188 -9.92 -6.48 6.50
C VAL A 188 -10.28 -7.37 7.70
N ARG A 189 -10.32 -8.70 7.49
CA ARG A 189 -10.65 -9.68 8.56
C ARG A 189 -9.69 -9.63 9.75
N LYS A 190 -8.43 -9.27 9.52
CA LYS A 190 -7.44 -9.19 10.62
C LYS A 190 -7.57 -7.89 11.40
N LEU A 191 -7.85 -6.76 10.73
CA LEU A 191 -8.10 -5.49 11.40
C LEU A 191 -9.37 -5.54 12.28
N GLU A 192 -10.45 -6.15 11.78
CA GLU A 192 -11.70 -6.30 12.53
C GLU A 192 -11.54 -7.09 13.83
N LYS A 193 -10.55 -7.99 13.89
CA LYS A 193 -10.23 -8.77 15.10
C LYS A 193 -9.38 -8.02 16.13
N LEU A 194 -8.93 -6.81 15.82
CA LEU A 194 -8.13 -5.97 16.73
C LEU A 194 -8.95 -4.93 17.51
N LYS A 195 -10.27 -4.94 17.33
CA LYS A 195 -11.21 -4.10 18.08
C LYS A 195 -11.25 -4.46 19.54
#